data_7dc5a02a28cd70ea5be6614600b6358a
#
_entry.id   7dc5a02a28cd70ea5be6614600b6358a
#
_cell.length_a   1.000
_cell.length_b   1.000
_cell.length_c   1.000
_cell.angle_alpha   90.00
_cell.angle_beta   90.00
_cell.angle_gamma   90.00
#
_symmetry.space_group_name_H-M   'P 1'
#
loop_
_entity.id
_entity.type
_entity.pdbx_description
1 polymer ?
#
loop_
_entity_poly.entity_id
_entity_poly.type
_entity_poly.pdbx_seq_one_letter_code
_entity_poly.pdbx_strand_id
1 'polypeptide(L)'
;MIPARGGSVGVPRKNVRRLKNKPLISWTIEAALGATAANTIIVMTDDDEIAGIAERHGVRVMREEKTTGKQTLDDVARKVIHQLLEEGAHPADAFVTVQPTCPFIKGHRITEAVELLKNGAGSVLTVVDDRHLTWTRAADGTPRKEYTQRVNRQLLPPKFRETGGVIATTIGHFQEHDTRIVEPIHLVEVGTEEALDIDHFADWMVAEYLATKLSVMIRVDAGVSLGMGHVYRALALAQELAMHDLQIVISADAELSREFFAQHPFTVTEITDDAAFFALAEVSRPDLIILDHLDTRAEYVETLKRFARAVVTFEDLGEGAEKANMLVSDLYRNRKVQIGRAHV
;
A
#
# COMPACT_ATOMS: atom_id res chain seq x y z
N MET A 1 -5.15 6.54 -17.24
CA MET A 1 -4.69 7.95 -17.28
C MET A 1 -4.22 8.40 -15.90
N ILE A 2 -3.06 9.05 -15.83
CA ILE A 2 -2.49 9.65 -14.61
C ILE A 2 -2.39 11.16 -14.85
N PRO A 3 -3.32 11.97 -14.33
CA PRO A 3 -3.28 13.44 -14.51
C PRO A 3 -2.26 14.04 -13.52
N ALA A 4 -1.27 14.76 -14.02
CA ALA A 4 -0.18 15.28 -13.20
C ALA A 4 0.27 16.67 -13.70
N ARG A 5 -0.23 17.74 -13.09
CA ARG A 5 0.19 19.11 -13.43
C ARG A 5 1.43 19.54 -12.63
N GLY A 6 2.23 20.45 -13.18
CA GLY A 6 3.40 21.05 -12.52
C GLY A 6 3.06 22.05 -11.42
N GLY A 7 1.88 22.69 -11.50
CA GLY A 7 1.43 23.75 -10.59
C GLY A 7 0.62 23.25 -9.40
N SER A 8 1.26 22.60 -8.42
CA SER A 8 0.60 22.20 -7.16
C SER A 8 0.59 23.34 -6.15
N VAL A 9 -0.55 23.63 -5.51
CA VAL A 9 -0.73 24.76 -4.58
C VAL A 9 -0.40 24.38 -3.13
N GLY A 10 -0.97 23.30 -2.60
CA GLY A 10 -0.80 22.90 -1.20
C GLY A 10 0.60 22.41 -0.85
N VAL A 11 1.18 21.57 -1.72
CA VAL A 11 2.59 21.15 -1.64
C VAL A 11 3.27 21.54 -2.96
N PRO A 12 4.15 22.56 -2.96
CA PRO A 12 4.80 23.03 -4.18
C PRO A 12 5.58 21.91 -4.90
N ARG A 13 5.39 21.82 -6.23
CA ARG A 13 6.05 20.80 -7.08
C ARG A 13 5.74 19.36 -6.62
N LYS A 14 4.57 19.11 -6.04
CA LYS A 14 4.16 17.85 -5.39
C LYS A 14 4.52 16.61 -6.21
N ASN A 15 4.16 16.56 -7.48
CA ASN A 15 4.31 15.37 -8.33
C ASN A 15 5.76 14.95 -8.60
N VAL A 16 6.70 15.89 -8.61
CA VAL A 16 8.14 15.63 -8.81
C VAL A 16 8.92 15.61 -7.49
N ARG A 17 8.30 16.07 -6.40
CA ARG A 17 8.93 16.03 -5.08
C ARG A 17 9.19 14.58 -4.65
N ARG A 18 10.34 14.32 -4.08
CA ARG A 18 10.73 12.97 -3.65
C ARG A 18 10.03 12.59 -2.36
N LEU A 19 9.21 11.57 -2.45
CA LEU A 19 8.65 10.86 -1.30
C LEU A 19 9.59 9.66 -1.03
N LYS A 20 10.32 9.70 0.08
CA LYS A 20 11.45 8.80 0.35
C LYS A 20 12.52 8.94 -0.76
N ASN A 21 12.67 7.98 -1.62
CA ASN A 21 13.77 7.91 -2.59
C ASN A 21 13.34 8.12 -4.05
N LYS A 22 12.05 8.27 -4.36
CA LYS A 22 11.54 8.46 -5.73
C LYS A 22 10.48 9.56 -5.81
N PRO A 23 10.30 10.22 -6.98
CA PRO A 23 9.26 11.22 -7.19
C PRO A 23 7.86 10.69 -6.83
N LEU A 24 6.98 11.55 -6.32
CA LEU A 24 5.63 11.16 -5.93
C LEU A 24 4.89 10.44 -7.07
N ILE A 25 4.94 11.00 -8.29
CA ILE A 25 4.26 10.40 -9.44
C ILE A 25 4.74 8.99 -9.78
N SER A 26 5.99 8.65 -9.46
CA SER A 26 6.55 7.31 -9.70
C SER A 26 5.81 6.21 -8.93
N TRP A 27 5.29 6.52 -7.74
CA TRP A 27 4.50 5.57 -6.96
C TRP A 27 3.25 5.13 -7.72
N THR A 28 2.53 6.10 -8.29
CA THR A 28 1.30 5.84 -9.06
C THR A 28 1.59 5.18 -10.41
N ILE A 29 2.67 5.58 -11.08
CA ILE A 29 3.10 4.92 -12.33
C ILE A 29 3.43 3.46 -12.09
N GLU A 30 4.20 3.15 -11.03
CA GLU A 30 4.56 1.78 -10.67
C GLU A 30 3.34 0.94 -10.28
N ALA A 31 2.38 1.52 -9.54
CA ALA A 31 1.11 0.85 -9.25
C ALA A 31 0.35 0.52 -10.53
N ALA A 32 0.28 1.45 -11.48
CA ALA A 32 -0.38 1.23 -12.78
C ALA A 32 0.36 0.18 -13.63
N LEU A 33 1.70 0.17 -13.63
CA LEU A 33 2.50 -0.85 -14.31
C LEU A 33 2.33 -2.25 -13.69
N GLY A 34 2.09 -2.31 -12.37
CA GLY A 34 1.79 -3.55 -11.66
C GLY A 34 0.36 -4.06 -11.83
N ALA A 35 -0.53 -3.30 -12.47
CA ALA A 35 -1.92 -3.70 -12.71
C ALA A 35 -2.00 -4.64 -13.93
N THR A 36 -2.46 -5.87 -13.75
CA THR A 36 -2.53 -6.88 -14.82
C THR A 36 -3.54 -6.53 -15.92
N ALA A 37 -4.52 -5.67 -15.62
CA ALA A 37 -5.53 -5.21 -16.58
C ALA A 37 -5.12 -3.94 -17.35
N ALA A 38 -3.99 -3.30 -17.02
CA ALA A 38 -3.56 -2.06 -17.66
C ALA A 38 -2.79 -2.34 -18.95
N ASN A 39 -3.36 -2.02 -20.10
CA ASN A 39 -2.71 -2.18 -21.41
C ASN A 39 -1.97 -0.93 -21.86
N THR A 40 -2.50 0.25 -21.55
CA THR A 40 -1.94 1.55 -21.94
C THR A 40 -1.95 2.48 -20.73
N ILE A 41 -0.77 2.98 -20.35
CA ILE A 41 -0.62 3.95 -19.26
C ILE A 41 -0.23 5.29 -19.87
N ILE A 42 -1.01 6.32 -19.56
CA ILE A 42 -0.83 7.67 -20.10
C ILE A 42 -0.68 8.63 -18.93
N VAL A 43 0.43 9.37 -18.89
CA VAL A 43 0.61 10.54 -18.02
C VAL A 43 0.24 11.79 -18.80
N MET A 44 -0.77 12.53 -18.30
CA MET A 44 -1.18 13.80 -18.86
C MET A 44 -0.57 14.94 -18.05
N THR A 45 0.28 15.77 -18.69
CA THR A 45 1.04 16.80 -17.96
C THR A 45 1.37 18.04 -18.80
N ASP A 46 1.46 19.19 -18.12
CA ASP A 46 1.95 20.47 -18.63
C ASP A 46 3.44 20.73 -18.26
N ASP A 47 4.10 19.78 -17.62
CA ASP A 47 5.42 19.95 -16.99
C ASP A 47 6.47 19.02 -17.61
N ASP A 48 7.63 19.56 -17.98
CA ASP A 48 8.70 18.81 -18.64
C ASP A 48 9.38 17.81 -17.73
N GLU A 49 9.52 18.12 -16.43
CA GLU A 49 10.14 17.21 -15.46
C GLU A 49 9.24 16.00 -15.20
N ILE A 50 7.92 16.22 -15.08
CA ILE A 50 6.94 15.14 -14.95
C ILE A 50 6.96 14.26 -16.21
N ALA A 51 6.98 14.87 -17.40
CA ALA A 51 7.08 14.15 -18.66
C ALA A 51 8.34 13.26 -18.69
N GLY A 52 9.49 13.82 -18.37
CA GLY A 52 10.75 13.06 -18.35
C GLY A 52 10.77 11.94 -17.30
N ILE A 53 10.05 12.09 -16.18
CA ILE A 53 9.87 10.99 -15.22
C ILE A 53 9.04 9.87 -15.85
N ALA A 54 7.90 10.20 -16.45
CA ALA A 54 7.02 9.23 -17.10
C ALA A 54 7.72 8.45 -18.22
N GLU A 55 8.46 9.16 -19.08
CA GLU A 55 9.26 8.55 -20.15
C GLU A 55 10.31 7.57 -19.63
N ARG A 56 10.98 7.88 -18.52
CA ARG A 56 11.93 6.96 -17.87
C ARG A 56 11.28 5.68 -17.33
N HIS A 57 9.99 5.72 -16.99
CA HIS A 57 9.21 4.54 -16.64
C HIS A 57 8.66 3.80 -17.87
N GLY A 58 8.93 4.27 -19.10
CA GLY A 58 8.43 3.66 -20.33
C GLY A 58 6.92 3.85 -20.56
N VAL A 59 6.28 4.81 -19.91
CA VAL A 59 4.85 5.09 -20.09
C VAL A 59 4.64 6.26 -21.04
N ARG A 60 3.50 6.26 -21.72
CA ARG A 60 3.14 7.29 -22.70
C ARG A 60 2.90 8.62 -22.00
N VAL A 61 3.38 9.70 -22.62
CA VAL A 61 3.11 11.09 -22.20
C VAL A 61 2.20 11.75 -23.20
N MET A 62 1.15 12.41 -22.71
CA MET A 62 0.35 13.36 -23.44
C MET A 62 0.57 14.76 -22.86
N ARG A 63 0.84 15.73 -23.74
CA ARG A 63 1.14 17.10 -23.30
C ARG A 63 -0.15 17.92 -23.20
N GLU A 64 -0.23 18.68 -22.14
CA GLU A 64 -1.30 19.64 -21.91
C GLU A 64 -0.73 21.05 -21.96
N GLU A 65 -1.50 21.99 -22.49
CA GLU A 65 -1.16 23.40 -22.36
C GLU A 65 -1.31 23.86 -20.91
N LYS A 66 -0.44 24.77 -20.46
CA LYS A 66 -0.53 25.35 -19.13
C LYS A 66 -1.87 26.03 -18.94
N THR A 67 -2.70 25.45 -18.09
CA THR A 67 -4.03 25.98 -17.81
C THR A 67 -4.05 26.84 -16.55
N THR A 68 -5.03 27.75 -16.45
CA THR A 68 -5.20 28.66 -15.30
C THR A 68 -5.77 27.98 -14.05
N GLY A 69 -5.79 26.64 -13.99
CA GLY A 69 -6.23 25.87 -12.81
C GLY A 69 -7.75 25.72 -12.65
N LYS A 70 -8.55 26.14 -13.62
CA LYS A 70 -10.03 26.00 -13.61
C LYS A 70 -10.52 24.71 -14.28
N GLN A 71 -9.63 23.96 -14.90
CA GLN A 71 -9.97 22.75 -15.62
C GLN A 71 -10.28 21.60 -14.65
N THR A 72 -11.38 20.90 -14.90
CA THR A 72 -11.78 19.71 -14.14
C THR A 72 -11.02 18.47 -14.62
N LEU A 73 -11.03 17.42 -13.83
CA LEU A 73 -10.44 16.14 -14.25
C LEU A 73 -11.25 15.49 -15.38
N ASP A 74 -12.55 15.80 -15.51
CA ASP A 74 -13.37 15.32 -16.62
C ASP A 74 -12.99 16.05 -17.93
N ASP A 75 -12.59 17.33 -17.88
CA ASP A 75 -12.03 18.01 -19.04
C ASP A 75 -10.72 17.41 -19.53
N VAL A 76 -9.86 16.97 -18.58
CA VAL A 76 -8.62 16.26 -18.91
C VAL A 76 -8.92 14.89 -19.51
N ALA A 77 -9.85 14.14 -18.91
CA ALA A 77 -10.29 12.84 -19.39
C ALA A 77 -10.85 12.91 -20.81
N ARG A 78 -11.66 13.92 -21.11
CA ARG A 78 -12.25 14.15 -22.45
C ARG A 78 -11.19 14.28 -23.54
N LYS A 79 -10.11 15.03 -23.28
CA LYS A 79 -9.01 15.18 -24.24
C LYS A 79 -8.30 13.85 -24.51
N VAL A 80 -8.03 13.10 -23.45
CA VAL A 80 -7.35 11.80 -23.57
C VAL A 80 -8.24 10.79 -24.30
N ILE A 81 -9.52 10.72 -23.94
CA ILE A 81 -10.50 9.81 -24.56
C ILE A 81 -10.66 10.15 -26.05
N HIS A 82 -10.77 11.43 -26.40
CA HIS A 82 -10.87 11.85 -27.81
C HIS A 82 -9.69 11.35 -28.63
N GLN A 83 -8.46 11.54 -28.14
CA GLN A 83 -7.27 11.07 -28.82
C GLN A 83 -7.21 9.53 -28.91
N LEU A 84 -7.61 8.82 -27.83
CA LEU A 84 -7.66 7.36 -27.86
C LEU A 84 -8.64 6.82 -28.91
N LEU A 85 -9.78 7.47 -29.06
CA LEU A 85 -10.78 7.12 -30.10
C LEU A 85 -10.26 7.36 -31.51
N GLU A 86 -9.55 8.46 -31.76
CA GLU A 86 -8.87 8.73 -33.05
C GLU A 86 -7.80 7.63 -33.35
N GLU A 87 -7.21 7.06 -32.34
CA GLU A 87 -6.23 5.97 -32.43
C GLU A 87 -6.88 4.57 -32.50
N GLY A 88 -8.21 4.48 -32.48
CA GLY A 88 -8.96 3.24 -32.66
C GLY A 88 -9.36 2.54 -31.35
N ALA A 89 -9.33 3.21 -30.20
CA ALA A 89 -9.88 2.65 -28.95
C ALA A 89 -11.38 2.36 -29.09
N HIS A 90 -11.83 1.29 -28.44
CA HIS A 90 -13.21 0.85 -28.50
C HIS A 90 -14.06 1.48 -27.37
N PRO A 91 -15.33 1.85 -27.61
CA PRO A 91 -16.21 2.38 -26.56
C PRO A 91 -16.35 1.48 -25.32
N ALA A 92 -16.20 0.16 -25.47
CA ALA A 92 -16.24 -0.78 -24.35
C ALA A 92 -14.91 -0.85 -23.55
N ASP A 93 -13.85 -0.18 -24.01
CA ASP A 93 -12.58 -0.17 -23.27
C ASP A 93 -12.74 0.57 -21.95
N ALA A 94 -12.14 0.03 -20.91
CA ALA A 94 -12.09 0.64 -19.59
C ALA A 94 -11.17 1.87 -19.61
N PHE A 95 -11.67 2.99 -19.13
CA PHE A 95 -10.92 4.21 -18.89
C PHE A 95 -10.76 4.44 -17.41
N VAL A 96 -9.53 4.33 -16.91
CA VAL A 96 -9.20 4.43 -15.48
C VAL A 96 -8.39 5.69 -15.22
N THR A 97 -8.83 6.51 -14.27
CA THR A 97 -8.09 7.66 -13.75
C THR A 97 -7.46 7.29 -12.41
N VAL A 98 -6.15 7.50 -12.28
CA VAL A 98 -5.40 7.26 -11.04
C VAL A 98 -4.64 8.53 -10.68
N GLN A 99 -4.94 9.13 -9.52
CA GLN A 99 -4.34 10.40 -9.14
C GLN A 99 -3.01 10.21 -8.39
N PRO A 100 -1.95 10.94 -8.75
CA PRO A 100 -0.65 10.87 -8.05
C PRO A 100 -0.70 11.29 -6.58
N THR A 101 -1.75 11.99 -6.18
CA THR A 101 -1.96 12.42 -4.79
C THR A 101 -2.25 11.25 -3.84
N CYS A 102 -2.65 10.08 -4.39
CA CYS A 102 -2.86 8.84 -3.65
C CYS A 102 -1.72 7.84 -3.96
N PRO A 103 -0.50 8.07 -3.43
CA PRO A 103 0.69 7.30 -3.82
C PRO A 103 0.67 5.83 -3.39
N PHE A 104 -0.14 5.48 -2.40
CA PHE A 104 -0.17 4.12 -1.85
C PHE A 104 -1.27 3.23 -2.45
N ILE A 105 -2.00 3.74 -3.46
CA ILE A 105 -2.95 2.91 -4.22
C ILE A 105 -2.22 1.74 -4.88
N LYS A 106 -2.80 0.55 -4.78
CA LYS A 106 -2.17 -0.68 -5.27
C LYS A 106 -2.69 -1.08 -6.64
N GLY A 107 -1.81 -1.67 -7.48
CA GLY A 107 -2.15 -2.06 -8.85
C GLY A 107 -3.35 -3.02 -8.95
N HIS A 108 -3.54 -3.92 -7.96
CA HIS A 108 -4.70 -4.81 -7.96
C HIS A 108 -6.04 -4.05 -7.85
N ARG A 109 -6.09 -2.83 -7.27
CA ARG A 109 -7.31 -2.01 -7.24
C ARG A 109 -7.71 -1.52 -8.63
N ILE A 110 -6.72 -1.24 -9.48
CA ILE A 110 -6.97 -0.91 -10.89
C ILE A 110 -7.54 -2.13 -11.62
N THR A 111 -6.98 -3.31 -11.39
CA THR A 111 -7.46 -4.57 -11.96
C THR A 111 -8.88 -4.88 -11.48
N GLU A 112 -9.16 -4.77 -10.18
CA GLU A 112 -10.47 -4.95 -9.58
C GLU A 112 -11.53 -4.01 -10.20
N ALA A 113 -11.18 -2.74 -10.39
CA ALA A 113 -12.09 -1.77 -11.01
C ALA A 113 -12.42 -2.15 -12.46
N VAL A 114 -11.45 -2.59 -13.24
CA VAL A 114 -11.67 -3.06 -14.63
C VAL A 114 -12.56 -4.30 -14.66
N GLU A 115 -12.37 -5.24 -13.74
CA GLU A 115 -13.23 -6.44 -13.66
C GLU A 115 -14.69 -6.09 -13.31
N LEU A 116 -14.90 -5.13 -12.41
CA LEU A 116 -16.24 -4.67 -12.06
C LEU A 116 -16.93 -3.97 -13.25
N LEU A 117 -16.18 -3.18 -14.05
CA LEU A 117 -16.72 -2.60 -15.30
C LEU A 117 -17.14 -3.69 -16.28
N LYS A 118 -16.35 -4.74 -16.48
CA LYS A 118 -16.70 -5.88 -17.34
C LYS A 118 -17.95 -6.60 -16.86
N ASN A 119 -18.21 -6.57 -15.56
CA ASN A 119 -19.39 -7.17 -14.93
C ASN A 119 -20.63 -6.23 -14.90
N GLY A 120 -20.59 -5.11 -15.63
CA GLY A 120 -21.74 -4.23 -15.84
C GLY A 120 -21.82 -3.01 -14.94
N ALA A 121 -20.76 -2.66 -14.20
CA ALA A 121 -20.68 -1.37 -13.53
C ALA A 121 -20.63 -0.23 -14.55
N GLY A 122 -21.35 0.88 -14.29
CA GLY A 122 -21.20 2.13 -15.05
C GLY A 122 -19.95 2.88 -14.63
N SER A 123 -19.69 2.91 -13.32
CA SER A 123 -18.46 3.46 -12.74
C SER A 123 -18.01 2.68 -11.51
N VAL A 124 -16.69 2.74 -11.25
CA VAL A 124 -16.07 2.17 -10.05
C VAL A 124 -15.18 3.21 -9.40
N LEU A 125 -15.35 3.42 -8.09
CA LEU A 125 -14.59 4.38 -7.30
C LEU A 125 -13.95 3.72 -6.08
N THR A 126 -12.70 4.07 -5.80
CA THR A 126 -12.12 3.73 -4.49
C THR A 126 -12.57 4.73 -3.43
N VAL A 127 -13.01 4.20 -2.30
CA VAL A 127 -13.54 4.96 -1.18
C VAL A 127 -12.92 4.49 0.13
N VAL A 128 -13.00 5.34 1.16
CA VAL A 128 -12.61 4.99 2.52
C VAL A 128 -13.77 5.23 3.47
N ASP A 129 -13.90 4.37 4.50
CA ASP A 129 -14.85 4.59 5.59
C ASP A 129 -14.51 5.89 6.35
N ASP A 130 -15.38 6.87 6.22
CA ASP A 130 -15.23 8.21 6.81
C ASP A 130 -16.36 8.53 7.80
N ARG A 131 -16.77 7.55 8.59
CA ARG A 131 -17.78 7.72 9.63
C ARG A 131 -17.27 8.66 10.72
N HIS A 132 -17.81 9.88 10.73
CA HIS A 132 -17.51 10.92 11.71
C HIS A 132 -18.77 11.69 12.08
N LEU A 133 -18.75 12.39 13.22
CA LEU A 133 -19.79 13.34 13.61
C LEU A 133 -19.57 14.64 12.83
N THR A 134 -20.13 14.71 11.62
CA THR A 134 -19.94 15.84 10.71
C THR A 134 -21.01 16.92 10.88
N TRP A 135 -20.65 18.14 10.52
CA TRP A 135 -21.49 19.33 10.54
C TRP A 135 -21.42 20.03 9.18
N THR A 136 -22.51 20.59 8.75
CA THR A 136 -22.58 21.46 7.57
C THR A 136 -23.13 22.84 7.96
N ARG A 137 -23.12 23.78 7.02
CA ARG A 137 -23.75 25.08 7.17
C ARG A 137 -24.91 25.20 6.18
N ALA A 138 -26.06 25.65 6.66
CA ALA A 138 -27.16 26.06 5.79
C ALA A 138 -26.81 27.34 5.01
N ALA A 139 -27.62 27.69 4.03
CA ALA A 139 -27.39 28.89 3.21
C ALA A 139 -27.35 30.21 4.04
N ASP A 140 -28.05 30.25 5.17
CA ASP A 140 -28.04 31.35 6.13
C ASP A 140 -26.84 31.34 7.11
N GLY A 141 -25.91 30.39 6.94
CA GLY A 141 -24.75 30.22 7.81
C GLY A 141 -24.99 29.39 9.08
N THR A 142 -26.23 28.96 9.36
CA THR A 142 -26.58 28.20 10.57
C THR A 142 -25.91 26.81 10.54
N PRO A 143 -25.22 26.37 11.64
CA PRO A 143 -24.67 25.03 11.74
C PRO A 143 -25.77 23.97 11.76
N ARG A 144 -25.59 22.91 10.99
CA ARG A 144 -26.48 21.74 10.97
C ARG A 144 -25.65 20.47 11.20
N LYS A 145 -26.09 19.61 12.12
CA LYS A 145 -25.51 18.28 12.33
C LYS A 145 -25.95 17.33 11.21
N GLU A 146 -25.05 16.50 10.73
CA GLU A 146 -25.33 15.45 9.73
C GLU A 146 -25.50 14.06 10.36
N TYR A 147 -25.75 13.99 11.65
CA TYR A 147 -25.98 12.73 12.38
C TYR A 147 -27.27 12.82 13.20
N THR A 148 -27.92 11.68 13.37
CA THR A 148 -29.17 11.59 14.17
C THR A 148 -28.88 11.44 15.67
N GLN A 149 -27.94 10.56 16.01
CA GLN A 149 -27.53 10.28 17.39
C GLN A 149 -26.02 10.47 17.54
N ARG A 150 -25.60 10.99 18.71
CA ARG A 150 -24.19 11.15 19.07
C ARG A 150 -23.70 9.85 19.73
N VAL A 151 -23.23 8.93 18.91
CA VAL A 151 -22.72 7.61 19.31
C VAL A 151 -21.24 7.46 18.96
N ASN A 152 -20.60 6.39 19.42
CA ASN A 152 -19.24 6.05 19.02
C ASN A 152 -19.15 5.81 17.50
N ARG A 153 -17.96 6.08 16.91
CA ARG A 153 -17.73 6.00 15.46
C ARG A 153 -18.23 4.67 14.84
N GLN A 154 -17.98 3.55 15.51
CA GLN A 154 -18.36 2.22 15.03
C GLN A 154 -19.89 2.01 14.91
N LEU A 155 -20.67 2.79 15.65
CA LEU A 155 -22.15 2.72 15.66
C LEU A 155 -22.81 3.73 14.71
N LEU A 156 -22.01 4.58 14.05
CA LEU A 156 -22.53 5.49 13.03
C LEU A 156 -22.85 4.72 11.74
N PRO A 157 -23.88 5.14 10.99
CA PRO A 157 -24.14 4.60 9.66
C PRO A 157 -22.91 4.67 8.77
N PRO A 158 -22.72 3.70 7.85
CA PRO A 158 -21.63 3.75 6.87
C PRO A 158 -21.65 5.08 6.11
N LYS A 159 -20.50 5.74 6.03
CA LYS A 159 -20.28 6.97 5.25
C LYS A 159 -18.94 6.84 4.55
N PHE A 160 -18.94 7.01 3.24
CA PHE A 160 -17.76 6.83 2.42
C PHE A 160 -17.31 8.17 1.84
N ARG A 161 -15.99 8.35 1.79
CA ARG A 161 -15.34 9.46 1.10
C ARG A 161 -14.51 8.91 -0.06
N GLU A 162 -14.64 9.54 -1.24
CA GLU A 162 -13.80 9.24 -2.39
C GLU A 162 -12.32 9.51 -2.07
N THR A 163 -11.44 8.62 -2.54
CA THR A 163 -10.00 8.78 -2.31
C THR A 163 -9.28 9.44 -3.46
N GLY A 164 -9.87 9.43 -4.67
CA GLY A 164 -9.18 9.82 -5.89
C GLY A 164 -8.15 8.78 -6.38
N GLY A 165 -7.93 7.69 -5.62
CA GLY A 165 -6.96 6.65 -5.95
C GLY A 165 -7.28 5.95 -7.27
N VAL A 166 -8.53 5.51 -7.45
CA VAL A 166 -9.03 4.95 -8.71
C VAL A 166 -10.43 5.46 -8.97
N ILE A 167 -10.67 5.99 -10.17
CA ILE A 167 -11.98 6.26 -10.73
C ILE A 167 -12.01 5.65 -12.13
N ALA A 168 -12.92 4.70 -12.36
CA ALA A 168 -12.99 3.96 -13.60
C ALA A 168 -14.40 4.01 -14.22
N THR A 169 -14.47 4.12 -15.55
CA THR A 169 -15.68 3.98 -16.37
C THR A 169 -15.30 3.40 -17.72
N THR A 170 -16.24 3.19 -18.64
CA THR A 170 -15.90 2.85 -20.02
C THR A 170 -15.81 4.13 -20.86
N ILE A 171 -15.05 4.06 -21.98
CA ILE A 171 -14.96 5.17 -22.93
C ILE A 171 -16.36 5.56 -23.45
N GLY A 172 -17.21 4.56 -23.74
CA GLY A 172 -18.57 4.78 -24.22
C GLY A 172 -19.48 5.48 -23.20
N HIS A 173 -19.44 5.08 -21.93
CA HIS A 173 -20.18 5.78 -20.88
C HIS A 173 -19.73 7.23 -20.73
N PHE A 174 -18.41 7.48 -20.79
CA PHE A 174 -17.91 8.85 -20.74
C PHE A 174 -18.38 9.69 -21.94
N GLN A 175 -18.40 9.13 -23.16
CA GLN A 175 -18.90 9.82 -24.34
C GLN A 175 -20.38 10.20 -24.23
N GLU A 176 -21.20 9.30 -23.66
CA GLU A 176 -22.62 9.52 -23.53
C GLU A 176 -22.98 10.54 -22.44
N HIS A 177 -22.27 10.50 -21.30
CA HIS A 177 -22.63 11.28 -20.12
C HIS A 177 -21.69 12.46 -19.80
N ASP A 178 -20.58 12.59 -20.51
CA ASP A 178 -19.54 13.62 -20.33
C ASP A 178 -18.99 13.70 -18.90
N THR A 179 -18.99 12.59 -18.18
CA THR A 179 -18.48 12.43 -16.82
C THR A 179 -17.92 11.02 -16.59
N ARG A 180 -17.00 10.90 -15.64
CA ARG A 180 -16.47 9.60 -15.21
C ARG A 180 -17.37 8.88 -14.21
N ILE A 181 -18.43 9.52 -13.73
CA ILE A 181 -19.37 8.97 -12.74
C ILE A 181 -20.69 8.69 -13.41
N VAL A 182 -20.97 7.41 -13.66
CA VAL A 182 -22.14 6.90 -14.38
C VAL A 182 -22.72 5.71 -13.61
N GLU A 183 -24.04 5.68 -13.44
CA GLU A 183 -24.74 4.56 -12.80
C GLU A 183 -24.73 3.29 -13.69
N PRO A 184 -24.73 2.06 -13.09
CA PRO A 184 -24.64 1.80 -11.66
C PRO A 184 -23.22 1.98 -11.11
N ILE A 185 -23.13 2.62 -9.93
CA ILE A 185 -21.84 2.91 -9.28
C ILE A 185 -21.45 1.77 -8.34
N HIS A 186 -20.20 1.32 -8.43
CA HIS A 186 -19.60 0.38 -7.50
C HIS A 186 -18.51 1.06 -6.66
N LEU A 187 -18.59 0.91 -5.35
CA LEU A 187 -17.61 1.42 -4.40
C LEU A 187 -16.66 0.30 -3.98
N VAL A 188 -15.36 0.54 -4.16
CA VAL A 188 -14.28 -0.34 -3.68
C VAL A 188 -13.69 0.29 -2.43
N GLU A 189 -13.97 -0.29 -1.27
CA GLU A 189 -13.45 0.20 0.01
C GLU A 189 -11.96 -0.17 0.13
N VAL A 190 -11.14 0.83 0.47
CA VAL A 190 -9.71 0.68 0.70
C VAL A 190 -9.33 1.07 2.12
N GLY A 191 -8.18 0.57 2.58
CA GLY A 191 -7.65 0.93 3.90
C GLY A 191 -7.24 2.39 4.00
N THR A 192 -7.17 2.91 5.22
CA THR A 192 -6.85 4.33 5.50
C THR A 192 -5.49 4.77 4.95
N GLU A 193 -4.51 3.87 4.91
CA GLU A 193 -3.18 4.14 4.34
C GLU A 193 -3.23 4.25 2.82
N GLU A 194 -3.94 3.32 2.17
CA GLU A 194 -4.14 3.31 0.73
C GLU A 194 -4.98 4.51 0.27
N ALA A 195 -5.86 5.00 1.15
CA ALA A 195 -6.74 6.15 0.93
C ALA A 195 -6.07 7.52 1.19
N LEU A 196 -4.80 7.56 1.59
CA LEU A 196 -4.13 8.82 1.87
C LEU A 196 -4.06 9.66 0.60
N ASP A 197 -4.66 10.85 0.65
CA ASP A 197 -4.60 11.87 -0.39
C ASP A 197 -3.73 13.03 0.11
N ILE A 198 -2.66 13.33 -0.62
CA ILE A 198 -1.67 14.35 -0.22
C ILE A 198 -2.11 15.70 -0.78
N ASP A 199 -2.70 16.54 0.06
CA ASP A 199 -3.05 17.91 -0.28
C ASP A 199 -2.23 18.96 0.45
N HIS A 200 -1.79 18.66 1.66
CA HIS A 200 -1.05 19.56 2.53
C HIS A 200 0.26 18.93 3.01
N PHE A 201 1.14 19.74 3.62
CA PHE A 201 2.37 19.23 4.21
C PHE A 201 2.14 18.26 5.38
N ALA A 202 1.02 18.34 6.09
CA ALA A 202 0.68 17.36 7.10
C ALA A 202 0.48 15.97 6.48
N ASP A 203 -0.22 15.89 5.34
CA ASP A 203 -0.41 14.62 4.62
C ASP A 203 0.94 14.11 4.09
N TRP A 204 1.81 15.03 3.64
CA TRP A 204 3.16 14.67 3.20
C TRP A 204 3.98 14.01 4.32
N MET A 205 3.91 14.53 5.55
CA MET A 205 4.59 13.92 6.70
C MET A 205 4.07 12.52 6.99
N VAL A 206 2.76 12.32 6.89
CA VAL A 206 2.15 10.99 7.01
C VAL A 206 2.63 10.08 5.88
N ALA A 207 2.67 10.58 4.64
CA ALA A 207 3.17 9.82 3.50
C ALA A 207 4.65 9.43 3.65
N GLU A 208 5.52 10.33 4.10
CA GLU A 208 6.94 10.03 4.40
C GLU A 208 7.05 8.87 5.40
N TYR A 209 6.25 8.92 6.46
CA TYR A 209 6.21 7.85 7.44
C TYR A 209 5.74 6.53 6.83
N LEU A 210 4.60 6.51 6.11
CA LEU A 210 4.08 5.31 5.46
C LEU A 210 5.06 4.73 4.43
N ALA A 211 5.76 5.60 3.68
CA ALA A 211 6.79 5.16 2.73
C ALA A 211 8.00 4.51 3.40
N THR A 212 8.21 4.68 4.71
CA THR A 212 9.28 4.04 5.48
C THR A 212 8.87 2.72 6.13
N LYS A 213 7.59 2.35 6.06
CA LYS A 213 7.13 1.07 6.58
C LYS A 213 7.90 -0.09 5.95
N LEU A 214 8.27 -1.03 6.77
CA LEU A 214 8.89 -2.30 6.37
C LEU A 214 7.85 -3.41 6.49
N SER A 215 7.93 -4.38 5.60
CA SER A 215 7.25 -5.65 5.78
C SER A 215 8.13 -6.55 6.63
N VAL A 216 7.64 -6.94 7.82
CA VAL A 216 8.39 -7.70 8.81
C VAL A 216 7.68 -9.00 9.14
N MET A 217 8.39 -10.12 9.06
CA MET A 217 7.93 -11.42 9.56
C MET A 217 8.71 -11.80 10.80
N ILE A 218 8.00 -12.16 11.87
CA ILE A 218 8.60 -12.75 13.10
C ILE A 218 8.21 -14.21 13.16
N ARG A 219 9.17 -15.11 12.99
CA ARG A 219 8.99 -16.55 13.15
C ARG A 219 9.36 -16.94 14.57
N VAL A 220 8.39 -17.44 15.32
CA VAL A 220 8.57 -17.84 16.72
C VAL A 220 7.69 -19.02 17.06
N ASP A 221 8.23 -19.93 17.86
CA ASP A 221 7.48 -21.04 18.42
C ASP A 221 7.66 -21.09 19.95
N ALA A 222 6.59 -21.49 20.62
CA ALA A 222 6.64 -21.87 22.04
C ALA A 222 6.08 -23.28 22.19
N GLY A 223 6.68 -24.01 23.06
CA GLY A 223 6.23 -25.35 23.42
C GLY A 223 6.64 -25.69 24.86
N VAL A 224 6.16 -26.80 25.38
CA VAL A 224 6.47 -27.25 26.73
C VAL A 224 7.98 -27.41 26.95
N SER A 225 8.71 -27.76 25.88
CA SER A 225 10.17 -27.93 25.91
C SER A 225 10.96 -26.63 25.68
N LEU A 226 10.39 -25.66 24.96
CA LEU A 226 11.04 -24.40 24.60
C LEU A 226 10.77 -23.29 25.63
N GLY A 227 9.67 -23.40 26.37
CA GLY A 227 9.22 -22.39 27.33
C GLY A 227 8.57 -21.16 26.63
N MET A 228 8.12 -20.19 27.43
CA MET A 228 7.41 -18.98 26.97
C MET A 228 8.33 -17.81 26.69
N GLY A 229 9.63 -17.91 26.96
CA GLY A 229 10.58 -16.78 26.80
C GLY A 229 10.63 -16.22 25.38
N HIS A 230 10.61 -17.10 24.38
CA HIS A 230 10.59 -16.74 22.96
C HIS A 230 9.35 -15.94 22.59
N VAL A 231 8.17 -16.37 23.06
CA VAL A 231 6.89 -15.71 22.76
C VAL A 231 6.79 -14.33 23.39
N TYR A 232 7.26 -14.18 24.64
CA TYR A 232 7.31 -12.86 25.30
C TYR A 232 8.29 -11.91 24.60
N ARG A 233 9.44 -12.41 24.14
CA ARG A 233 10.40 -11.62 23.37
C ARG A 233 9.81 -11.22 22.02
N ALA A 234 9.18 -12.16 21.30
CA ALA A 234 8.51 -11.85 20.04
C ALA A 234 7.38 -10.83 20.22
N LEU A 235 6.62 -10.90 21.31
CA LEU A 235 5.60 -9.89 21.63
C LEU A 235 6.22 -8.51 21.87
N ALA A 236 7.31 -8.42 22.64
CA ALA A 236 8.00 -7.15 22.88
C ALA A 236 8.52 -6.55 21.55
N LEU A 237 9.13 -7.36 20.69
CA LEU A 237 9.55 -6.95 19.36
C LEU A 237 8.37 -6.51 18.50
N ALA A 238 7.26 -7.27 18.53
CA ALA A 238 6.06 -6.92 17.78
C ALA A 238 5.47 -5.57 18.22
N GLN A 239 5.50 -5.27 19.53
CA GLN A 239 5.04 -3.98 20.06
C GLN A 239 5.93 -2.82 19.59
N GLU A 240 7.25 -2.98 19.62
CA GLU A 240 8.20 -1.96 19.11
C GLU A 240 8.10 -1.78 17.59
N LEU A 241 7.79 -2.86 16.85
CA LEU A 241 7.66 -2.87 15.40
C LEU A 241 6.20 -2.65 14.92
N ALA A 242 5.26 -2.35 15.84
CA ALA A 242 3.83 -2.22 15.53
C ALA A 242 3.50 -1.14 14.48
N MET A 243 4.44 -0.24 14.23
CA MET A 243 4.33 0.80 13.19
C MET A 243 4.66 0.29 11.78
N HIS A 244 5.15 -0.95 11.64
CA HIS A 244 5.47 -1.60 10.38
C HIS A 244 4.39 -2.62 9.99
N ASP A 245 4.44 -3.14 8.77
CA ASP A 245 3.56 -4.22 8.31
C ASP A 245 4.06 -5.54 8.90
N LEU A 246 3.55 -5.88 10.07
CA LEU A 246 4.04 -6.98 10.88
C LEU A 246 3.17 -8.22 10.75
N GLN A 247 3.83 -9.36 10.52
CA GLN A 247 3.24 -10.69 10.52
C GLN A 247 4.00 -11.61 11.49
N ILE A 248 3.29 -12.18 12.46
CA ILE A 248 3.83 -13.22 13.33
C ILE A 248 3.54 -14.57 12.69
N VAL A 249 4.55 -15.42 12.59
CA VAL A 249 4.43 -16.76 12.01
C VAL A 249 4.77 -17.79 13.08
N ILE A 250 3.85 -18.73 13.32
CA ILE A 250 3.96 -19.79 14.30
C ILE A 250 3.73 -21.17 13.66
N SER A 251 4.22 -22.24 14.28
CA SER A 251 3.87 -23.60 13.87
C SER A 251 2.42 -23.93 14.22
N ALA A 252 1.75 -24.69 13.35
CA ALA A 252 0.37 -25.11 13.55
C ALA A 252 0.19 -26.01 14.79
N ASP A 253 1.24 -26.70 15.24
CA ASP A 253 1.28 -27.52 16.44
C ASP A 253 1.67 -26.73 17.72
N ALA A 254 2.00 -25.44 17.58
CA ALA A 254 2.39 -24.57 18.70
C ALA A 254 1.16 -23.94 19.39
N GLU A 255 0.35 -24.78 20.06
CA GLU A 255 -0.91 -24.36 20.71
C GLU A 255 -0.73 -23.21 21.71
N LEU A 256 0.33 -23.26 22.54
CA LEU A 256 0.64 -22.20 23.50
C LEU A 256 0.92 -20.86 22.82
N SER A 257 1.60 -20.85 21.68
CA SER A 257 1.85 -19.63 20.89
C SER A 257 0.55 -19.08 20.32
N ARG A 258 -0.33 -19.95 19.81
CA ARG A 258 -1.63 -19.57 19.26
C ARG A 258 -2.51 -18.90 20.32
N GLU A 259 -2.69 -19.55 21.47
CA GLU A 259 -3.48 -19.00 22.57
C GLU A 259 -2.94 -17.67 23.09
N PHE A 260 -1.61 -17.54 23.16
CA PHE A 260 -0.97 -16.32 23.62
C PHE A 260 -1.21 -15.16 22.64
N PHE A 261 -0.92 -15.36 21.36
CA PHE A 261 -1.07 -14.28 20.36
C PHE A 261 -2.53 -13.95 20.02
N ALA A 262 -3.48 -14.88 20.23
CA ALA A 262 -4.91 -14.59 20.07
C ALA A 262 -5.43 -13.47 20.98
N GLN A 263 -4.71 -13.13 22.06
CA GLN A 263 -5.05 -12.05 22.97
C GLN A 263 -4.47 -10.68 22.53
N HIS A 264 -3.72 -10.64 21.43
CA HIS A 264 -3.01 -9.44 20.96
C HIS A 264 -3.44 -9.07 19.54
N PRO A 265 -3.45 -7.77 19.18
CA PRO A 265 -3.95 -7.29 17.88
C PRO A 265 -2.91 -7.42 16.76
N PHE A 266 -2.27 -8.58 16.63
CA PHE A 266 -1.30 -8.84 15.58
C PHE A 266 -1.82 -9.86 14.58
N THR A 267 -1.41 -9.73 13.31
CA THR A 267 -1.67 -10.75 12.30
C THR A 267 -0.81 -11.98 12.58
N VAL A 268 -1.45 -13.11 12.83
CA VAL A 268 -0.79 -14.40 13.08
C VAL A 268 -1.08 -15.34 11.93
N THR A 269 -0.04 -15.96 11.40
CA THR A 269 -0.14 -17.00 10.37
C THR A 269 0.43 -18.30 10.90
N GLU A 270 -0.34 -19.37 10.73
CA GLU A 270 0.09 -20.72 11.10
C GLU A 270 0.69 -21.43 9.89
N ILE A 271 1.79 -22.13 10.11
CA ILE A 271 2.47 -22.93 9.09
C ILE A 271 2.64 -24.37 9.57
N THR A 272 2.64 -25.30 8.63
CA THR A 272 2.79 -26.74 8.94
C THR A 272 4.24 -27.18 9.05
N ASP A 273 5.14 -26.54 8.30
CA ASP A 273 6.55 -26.89 8.18
C ASP A 273 7.39 -25.76 7.58
N ASP A 274 8.69 -25.99 7.46
CA ASP A 274 9.64 -25.05 6.87
C ASP A 274 9.33 -24.74 5.39
N ALA A 275 8.81 -25.71 4.62
CA ALA A 275 8.47 -25.51 3.21
C ALA A 275 7.30 -24.51 3.06
N ALA A 276 6.30 -24.61 3.94
CA ALA A 276 5.20 -23.65 4.02
C ALA A 276 5.70 -22.24 4.39
N PHE A 277 6.69 -22.15 5.31
CA PHE A 277 7.29 -20.86 5.63
C PHE A 277 8.07 -20.26 4.47
N PHE A 278 8.84 -21.05 3.74
CA PHE A 278 9.55 -20.60 2.55
C PHE A 278 8.58 -20.11 1.47
N ALA A 279 7.50 -20.86 1.22
CA ALA A 279 6.47 -20.46 0.26
C ALA A 279 5.81 -19.12 0.67
N LEU A 280 5.50 -18.95 1.95
CA LEU A 280 4.97 -17.69 2.49
C LEU A 280 5.95 -16.53 2.30
N ALA A 281 7.24 -16.73 2.61
CA ALA A 281 8.28 -15.72 2.45
C ALA A 281 8.53 -15.38 0.97
N GLU A 282 8.47 -16.37 0.08
CA GLU A 282 8.62 -16.18 -1.37
C GLU A 282 7.51 -15.31 -1.95
N VAL A 283 6.27 -15.53 -1.54
CA VAL A 283 5.11 -14.75 -2.00
C VAL A 283 5.12 -13.34 -1.40
N SER A 284 5.38 -13.22 -0.10
CA SER A 284 5.28 -11.95 0.63
C SER A 284 6.48 -11.04 0.42
N ARG A 285 7.67 -11.59 0.11
CA ARG A 285 8.92 -10.84 -0.08
C ARG A 285 9.17 -9.79 1.03
N PRO A 286 9.24 -10.20 2.30
CA PRO A 286 9.38 -9.25 3.40
C PRO A 286 10.73 -8.51 3.35
N ASP A 287 10.76 -7.28 3.85
CA ASP A 287 12.02 -6.55 4.03
C ASP A 287 12.88 -7.20 5.11
N LEU A 288 12.25 -7.71 6.15
CA LEU A 288 12.93 -8.29 7.31
C LEU A 288 12.25 -9.58 7.79
N ILE A 289 13.03 -10.63 7.97
CA ILE A 289 12.63 -11.82 8.71
C ILE A 289 13.40 -11.85 10.03
N ILE A 290 12.68 -12.00 11.12
CA ILE A 290 13.23 -12.22 12.47
C ILE A 290 12.94 -13.67 12.85
N LEU A 291 13.98 -14.42 13.16
CA LEU A 291 13.90 -15.81 13.62
C LEU A 291 14.23 -15.87 15.10
N ASP A 292 13.29 -16.32 15.89
CA ASP A 292 13.49 -16.60 17.31
C ASP A 292 13.54 -18.12 17.54
N HIS A 293 14.63 -18.71 17.06
CA HIS A 293 14.93 -20.16 17.12
C HIS A 293 16.32 -20.36 17.67
N LEU A 294 16.47 -21.34 18.58
CA LEU A 294 17.73 -21.61 19.26
C LEU A 294 18.80 -22.32 18.40
N ASP A 295 18.39 -23.00 17.34
CA ASP A 295 19.29 -23.81 16.50
C ASP A 295 18.78 -23.82 15.06
N THR A 296 19.31 -22.93 14.21
CA THR A 296 18.97 -22.90 12.79
C THR A 296 20.11 -23.47 11.94
N ARG A 297 19.75 -24.18 10.87
CA ARG A 297 20.72 -24.68 9.89
C ARG A 297 21.16 -23.57 8.94
N ALA A 298 22.40 -23.62 8.48
CA ALA A 298 22.94 -22.66 7.52
C ALA A 298 22.06 -22.55 6.26
N GLU A 299 21.67 -23.68 5.68
CA GLU A 299 20.84 -23.73 4.47
C GLU A 299 19.45 -23.08 4.66
N TYR A 300 18.87 -23.21 5.84
CA TYR A 300 17.58 -22.60 6.19
C TYR A 300 17.67 -21.07 6.08
N VAL A 301 18.65 -20.47 6.72
CA VAL A 301 18.86 -19.02 6.71
C VAL A 301 19.25 -18.53 5.29
N GLU A 302 20.10 -19.27 4.59
CA GLU A 302 20.49 -18.93 3.20
C GLU A 302 19.28 -18.96 2.25
N THR A 303 18.33 -19.89 2.45
CA THR A 303 17.10 -19.95 1.66
C THR A 303 16.23 -18.73 1.93
N LEU A 304 16.02 -18.35 3.19
CA LEU A 304 15.22 -17.16 3.54
C LEU A 304 15.83 -15.86 3.00
N LYS A 305 17.15 -15.74 2.94
CA LYS A 305 17.83 -14.59 2.33
C LYS A 305 17.59 -14.42 0.83
N ARG A 306 17.05 -15.41 0.14
CA ARG A 306 16.61 -15.27 -1.26
C ARG A 306 15.26 -14.54 -1.37
N PHE A 307 14.48 -14.57 -0.30
CA PHE A 307 13.13 -14.02 -0.26
C PHE A 307 13.03 -12.70 0.51
N ALA A 308 13.91 -12.49 1.49
CA ALA A 308 13.93 -11.30 2.33
C ALA A 308 15.18 -10.45 2.08
N ARG A 309 15.07 -9.14 2.30
CA ARG A 309 16.19 -8.20 2.24
C ARG A 309 17.18 -8.43 3.38
N ALA A 310 16.69 -8.80 4.56
CA ALA A 310 17.50 -9.14 5.72
C ALA A 310 16.88 -10.25 6.54
N VAL A 311 17.73 -11.08 7.16
CA VAL A 311 17.36 -12.11 8.14
C VAL A 311 18.14 -11.85 9.41
N VAL A 312 17.41 -11.77 10.55
CA VAL A 312 17.97 -11.58 11.89
C VAL A 312 17.61 -12.80 12.72
N THR A 313 18.56 -13.33 13.48
CA THR A 313 18.34 -14.45 14.41
C THR A 313 18.53 -14.00 15.85
N PHE A 314 17.71 -14.56 16.75
CA PHE A 314 17.78 -14.30 18.18
C PHE A 314 18.21 -15.58 18.93
N GLU A 315 19.24 -15.45 19.79
CA GLU A 315 19.77 -16.52 20.64
C GLU A 315 20.12 -17.82 19.88
N ASP A 316 20.37 -17.72 18.60
CA ASP A 316 20.64 -18.85 17.71
C ASP A 316 22.06 -19.39 17.96
N LEU A 317 22.16 -20.66 18.27
CA LEU A 317 23.40 -21.39 18.51
C LEU A 317 23.81 -22.27 17.33
N GLY A 318 22.95 -22.34 16.31
CA GLY A 318 23.14 -23.14 15.12
C GLY A 318 24.06 -22.49 14.09
N GLU A 319 24.34 -23.23 13.03
CA GLU A 319 25.15 -22.75 11.89
C GLU A 319 24.46 -21.60 11.12
N GLY A 320 23.14 -21.50 11.22
CA GLY A 320 22.39 -20.43 10.59
C GLY A 320 22.69 -19.05 11.16
N ALA A 321 23.08 -18.96 12.42
CA ALA A 321 23.49 -17.70 13.04
C ALA A 321 24.65 -17.01 12.28
N GLU A 322 25.59 -17.79 11.72
CA GLU A 322 26.73 -17.26 10.93
C GLU A 322 26.29 -16.76 9.54
N LYS A 323 25.13 -17.23 9.04
CA LYS A 323 24.57 -16.89 7.74
C LYS A 323 23.58 -15.72 7.81
N ALA A 324 23.06 -15.40 8.99
CA ALA A 324 22.15 -14.29 9.22
C ALA A 324 22.84 -12.93 8.93
N ASN A 325 22.03 -11.91 8.63
CA ASN A 325 22.54 -10.53 8.50
C ASN A 325 22.93 -9.97 9.89
N MET A 326 22.25 -10.44 10.95
CA MET A 326 22.51 -10.07 12.32
C MET A 326 22.12 -11.22 13.26
N LEU A 327 22.94 -11.48 14.27
CA LEU A 327 22.62 -12.30 15.42
C LEU A 327 22.46 -11.38 16.64
N VAL A 328 21.34 -11.48 17.32
CA VAL A 328 21.10 -10.82 18.61
C VAL A 328 21.20 -11.89 19.70
N SER A 329 22.18 -11.75 20.60
CA SER A 329 22.39 -12.68 21.72
C SER A 329 22.72 -11.89 22.97
N ASP A 330 21.89 -12.02 24.00
CA ASP A 330 22.09 -11.37 25.31
C ASP A 330 22.47 -12.38 26.40
N LEU A 331 22.13 -13.64 26.22
CA LEU A 331 22.28 -14.69 27.26
C LEU A 331 23.67 -15.31 27.30
N TYR A 332 24.48 -15.25 26.23
CA TYR A 332 25.74 -16.00 26.11
C TYR A 332 26.95 -15.09 25.87
N ARG A 333 27.36 -14.36 26.90
CA ARG A 333 28.54 -13.45 26.87
C ARG A 333 29.89 -14.13 26.62
N ASN A 334 29.99 -15.46 26.58
CA ASN A 334 31.26 -16.19 26.60
C ASN A 334 31.67 -16.94 25.33
N ARG A 335 30.94 -16.82 24.21
CA ARG A 335 31.48 -17.31 22.93
C ARG A 335 32.17 -16.19 22.20
N LYS A 336 33.43 -16.40 21.77
CA LYS A 336 34.14 -15.55 20.80
C LYS A 336 33.45 -15.70 19.43
N VAL A 337 32.27 -15.09 19.27
CA VAL A 337 31.66 -14.89 17.96
C VAL A 337 32.31 -13.66 17.38
N GLN A 338 33.03 -13.80 16.27
CA GLN A 338 33.46 -12.67 15.47
C GLN A 338 32.19 -12.05 14.84
N ILE A 339 31.69 -11.00 15.46
CA ILE A 339 30.60 -10.20 14.91
C ILE A 339 31.16 -9.53 13.65
N GLY A 340 30.65 -9.89 12.48
CA GLY A 340 30.93 -9.18 11.25
C GLY A 340 30.59 -7.70 11.45
N ARG A 341 31.51 -6.80 11.06
CA ARG A 341 31.34 -5.35 11.21
C ARG A 341 30.08 -4.91 10.46
N ALA A 342 29.05 -4.52 11.19
CA ALA A 342 27.98 -3.71 10.64
C ALA A 342 28.59 -2.36 10.25
N HIS A 343 28.61 -2.04 8.96
CA HIS A 343 28.82 -0.67 8.52
C HIS A 343 27.50 0.08 8.73
N VAL A 344 27.54 1.04 9.67
CA VAL A 344 26.50 2.04 9.90
C VAL A 344 26.48 3.02 8.72
#